data_c5eb51972b73f0bacff311bb9fab8ee9
#
_entry.id   c5eb51972b73f0bacff311bb9fab8ee9
#
_cell.length_a   1.000
_cell.length_b   1.000
_cell.length_c   1.000
_cell.angle_alpha   90.00
_cell.angle_beta   90.00
_cell.angle_gamma   90.00
#
_symmetry.space_group_name_H-M   'P 1'
#
loop_
_entity.id
_entity.type
_entity.pdbx_description
1 polymer ?
#
loop_
_entity_poly.entity_id
_entity_poly.type
_entity_poly.pdbx_seq_one_letter_code
_entity_poly.pdbx_strand_id
1 'polypeptide(L)'
;LDLAKYADQLAEEYDMTIMLSAPYVDLARIAQETKNLIVNAQGMDPTDVGRGMGHVLPESLANVGVDGVFLNHEERPMTLRQLVKAVSRAKELGLNTIILVDSVEEAKMVAILEPTIIVCEQTKLIGTGKTSDAEYMHATREAIKQINPNIIVIQGAGNRTADDQYNAIKNGSEGSGASSGIFLAEDPKTKIK
;
A
#
# COMPACT_ATOMS: atom_id res chain seq x y z
N LEU A 1 6.06 -16.76 3.84
CA LEU A 1 6.54 -16.56 5.20
C LEU A 1 8.05 -16.33 5.28
N ASP A 2 8.87 -17.13 4.60
CA ASP A 2 10.35 -17.01 4.68
C ASP A 2 10.86 -15.65 4.18
N LEU A 3 10.25 -15.11 3.10
CA LEU A 3 10.57 -13.77 2.63
C LEU A 3 10.10 -12.69 3.61
N ALA A 4 8.94 -12.88 4.26
CA ALA A 4 8.45 -11.95 5.27
C ALA A 4 9.42 -11.89 6.48
N LYS A 5 9.86 -13.05 6.98
CA LYS A 5 10.86 -13.10 8.06
C LYS A 5 12.20 -12.46 7.68
N TYR A 6 12.59 -12.63 6.44
CA TYR A 6 13.83 -11.98 5.95
C TYR A 6 13.65 -10.47 5.86
N ALA A 7 12.50 -9.99 5.37
CA ALA A 7 12.19 -8.57 5.35
C ALA A 7 12.11 -7.97 6.77
N ASP A 8 11.57 -8.73 7.73
CA ASP A 8 11.51 -8.34 9.15
C ASP A 8 12.92 -8.14 9.75
N GLN A 9 13.86 -9.03 9.41
CA GLN A 9 15.27 -8.89 9.80
C GLN A 9 15.93 -7.65 9.15
N LEU A 10 15.64 -7.40 7.87
CA LEU A 10 16.18 -6.22 7.20
C LEU A 10 15.61 -4.92 7.79
N ALA A 11 14.33 -4.89 8.17
CA ALA A 11 13.71 -3.74 8.82
C ALA A 11 14.46 -3.38 10.11
N GLU A 12 14.83 -4.37 10.92
CA GLU A 12 15.63 -4.19 12.14
C GLU A 12 17.09 -3.82 11.82
N GLU A 13 17.74 -4.56 10.90
CA GLU A 13 19.17 -4.36 10.56
C GLU A 13 19.46 -2.95 10.02
N TYR A 14 18.54 -2.42 9.20
CA TYR A 14 18.72 -1.11 8.53
C TYR A 14 17.94 0.03 9.17
N ASP A 15 17.25 -0.21 10.27
CA ASP A 15 16.35 0.77 10.93
C ASP A 15 15.35 1.38 9.92
N MET A 16 14.73 0.49 9.12
CA MET A 16 13.83 0.88 8.03
C MET A 16 12.40 0.43 8.30
N THR A 17 11.44 1.29 7.94
CA THR A 17 10.03 0.89 7.88
C THR A 17 9.78 0.08 6.60
N ILE A 18 9.47 -1.19 6.74
CA ILE A 18 9.07 -2.06 5.63
C ILE A 18 7.60 -2.45 5.79
N MET A 19 6.81 -2.12 4.76
CA MET A 19 5.41 -2.55 4.65
C MET A 19 5.32 -3.80 3.77
N LEU A 20 4.62 -4.82 4.25
CA LEU A 20 4.33 -6.03 3.48
C LEU A 20 2.83 -6.21 3.33
N SER A 21 2.37 -6.32 2.09
CA SER A 21 0.99 -6.71 1.77
C SER A 21 0.95 -8.20 1.42
N ALA A 22 0.03 -8.93 2.05
CA ALA A 22 -0.06 -10.39 1.88
C ALA A 22 -1.49 -10.88 1.62
N PRO A 23 -1.65 -12.06 0.98
CA PRO A 23 -2.94 -12.73 0.85
C PRO A 23 -3.57 -13.00 2.22
N TYR A 24 -4.91 -12.95 2.29
CA TYR A 24 -5.65 -13.06 3.56
C TYR A 24 -5.32 -14.30 4.37
N VAL A 25 -5.08 -15.43 3.70
CA VAL A 25 -4.79 -16.73 4.33
C VAL A 25 -3.45 -16.75 5.07
N ASP A 26 -2.54 -15.85 4.72
CA ASP A 26 -1.19 -15.77 5.30
C ASP A 26 -1.06 -14.69 6.39
N LEU A 27 -2.00 -13.74 6.45
CA LEU A 27 -1.90 -12.54 7.29
C LEU A 27 -1.69 -12.88 8.78
N ALA A 28 -2.54 -13.75 9.35
CA ALA A 28 -2.44 -14.10 10.76
C ALA A 28 -1.07 -14.68 11.11
N ARG A 29 -0.56 -15.55 10.24
CA ARG A 29 0.74 -16.18 10.45
C ARG A 29 1.90 -15.20 10.31
N ILE A 30 1.85 -14.31 9.33
CA ILE A 30 2.88 -13.28 9.13
C ILE A 30 2.88 -12.32 10.31
N ALA A 31 1.71 -11.79 10.71
CA ALA A 31 1.59 -10.88 11.83
C ALA A 31 2.07 -11.48 13.16
N GLN A 32 1.90 -12.79 13.37
CA GLN A 32 2.38 -13.48 14.57
C GLN A 32 3.89 -13.78 14.56
N GLU A 33 4.47 -13.99 13.38
CA GLU A 33 5.86 -14.45 13.23
C GLU A 33 6.84 -13.32 12.82
N THR A 34 6.36 -12.07 12.69
CA THR A 34 7.17 -10.86 12.43
C THR A 34 6.91 -9.79 13.49
N LYS A 35 7.84 -8.85 13.68
CA LYS A 35 7.77 -7.82 14.74
C LYS A 35 8.05 -6.41 14.22
N ASN A 36 8.86 -6.31 13.18
CA ASN A 36 9.36 -5.04 12.64
C ASN A 36 8.67 -4.65 11.33
N LEU A 37 7.86 -5.56 10.75
CA LEU A 37 7.07 -5.28 9.56
C LEU A 37 5.77 -4.59 9.90
N ILE A 38 5.34 -3.69 9.02
CA ILE A 38 3.96 -3.22 8.94
C ILE A 38 3.21 -4.18 8.01
N VAL A 39 2.36 -5.03 8.58
CA VAL A 39 1.64 -6.07 7.85
C VAL A 39 0.29 -5.52 7.37
N ASN A 40 0.04 -5.58 6.08
CA ASN A 40 -1.17 -5.02 5.49
C ASN A 40 -1.97 -6.07 4.73
N ALA A 41 -3.30 -5.99 4.82
CA ALA A 41 -4.20 -6.75 3.98
C ALA A 41 -4.28 -6.14 2.58
N GLN A 42 -4.50 -6.99 1.56
CA GLN A 42 -4.63 -6.57 0.16
C GLN A 42 -5.99 -5.94 -0.17
N GLY A 43 -6.87 -5.83 0.81
CA GLY A 43 -8.16 -5.18 0.69
C GLY A 43 -9.07 -5.52 1.86
N MET A 44 -10.24 -4.89 1.91
CA MET A 44 -11.35 -5.27 2.79
C MET A 44 -12.68 -4.84 2.15
N ASP A 45 -13.77 -5.42 2.61
CA ASP A 45 -15.10 -4.99 2.18
C ASP A 45 -15.66 -3.96 3.17
N PRO A 46 -16.34 -2.90 2.69
CA PRO A 46 -16.95 -1.88 3.55
C PRO A 46 -18.24 -2.42 4.17
N THR A 47 -18.13 -3.48 4.95
CA THR A 47 -19.27 -4.20 5.55
C THR A 47 -19.24 -4.06 7.06
N ASP A 48 -20.42 -4.20 7.66
CA ASP A 48 -20.59 -4.25 9.11
C ASP A 48 -20.69 -5.71 9.56
N VAL A 49 -20.51 -5.97 10.84
CA VAL A 49 -20.70 -7.29 11.45
C VAL A 49 -22.13 -7.80 11.18
N GLY A 50 -22.24 -9.05 10.77
CA GLY A 50 -23.51 -9.68 10.47
C GLY A 50 -23.50 -10.45 9.14
N ARG A 51 -24.37 -10.07 8.21
CA ARG A 51 -24.46 -10.74 6.89
C ARG A 51 -23.32 -10.29 5.99
N GLY A 52 -22.64 -11.24 5.36
CA GLY A 52 -21.51 -10.92 4.47
C GLY A 52 -20.73 -12.17 4.08
N MET A 53 -21.45 -13.24 3.64
CA MET A 53 -20.76 -14.46 3.20
C MET A 53 -19.75 -14.15 2.09
N GLY A 54 -18.51 -14.58 2.29
CA GLY A 54 -17.42 -14.35 1.35
C GLY A 54 -16.80 -12.94 1.40
N HIS A 55 -17.34 -12.03 2.21
CA HIS A 55 -16.74 -10.70 2.42
C HIS A 55 -15.55 -10.75 3.37
N VAL A 56 -14.59 -9.86 3.14
CA VAL A 56 -13.46 -9.62 4.05
C VAL A 56 -13.89 -8.59 5.09
N LEU A 57 -14.27 -9.07 6.26
CA LEU A 57 -14.76 -8.25 7.37
C LEU A 57 -13.61 -7.44 8.00
N PRO A 58 -13.74 -6.12 8.17
CA PRO A 58 -12.70 -5.27 8.76
C PRO A 58 -12.26 -5.74 10.18
N GLU A 59 -13.21 -6.14 11.03
CA GLU A 59 -12.92 -6.67 12.36
C GLU A 59 -12.07 -7.94 12.34
N SER A 60 -12.26 -8.80 11.34
CA SER A 60 -11.44 -10.00 11.18
C SER A 60 -9.99 -9.66 10.90
N LEU A 61 -9.74 -8.61 10.10
CA LEU A 61 -8.41 -8.11 9.81
C LEU A 61 -7.74 -7.51 11.06
N ALA A 62 -8.45 -6.65 11.79
CA ALA A 62 -7.94 -6.10 13.04
C ALA A 62 -7.63 -7.20 14.06
N ASN A 63 -8.51 -8.21 14.19
CA ASN A 63 -8.33 -9.31 15.13
C ASN A 63 -7.13 -10.22 14.83
N VAL A 64 -6.71 -10.34 13.57
CA VAL A 64 -5.49 -11.12 13.23
C VAL A 64 -4.20 -10.32 13.37
N GLY A 65 -4.30 -9.04 13.71
CA GLY A 65 -3.16 -8.19 14.05
C GLY A 65 -2.48 -7.56 12.83
N VAL A 66 -3.23 -7.27 11.75
CA VAL A 66 -2.69 -6.46 10.65
C VAL A 66 -2.71 -4.98 11.01
N ASP A 67 -1.74 -4.23 10.50
CA ASP A 67 -1.55 -2.80 10.79
C ASP A 67 -2.38 -1.91 9.87
N GLY A 68 -2.73 -2.42 8.68
CA GLY A 68 -3.43 -1.61 7.70
C GLY A 68 -4.00 -2.42 6.52
N VAL A 69 -4.56 -1.67 5.57
CA VAL A 69 -5.25 -2.25 4.42
C VAL A 69 -5.04 -1.42 3.17
N PHE A 70 -4.76 -2.10 2.06
CA PHE A 70 -4.79 -1.53 0.73
C PHE A 70 -6.22 -1.39 0.22
N LEU A 71 -6.57 -0.25 -0.37
CA LEU A 71 -7.89 0.05 -0.89
C LEU A 71 -7.80 0.61 -2.31
N ASN A 72 -8.79 0.34 -3.13
CA ASN A 72 -8.93 0.87 -4.48
C ASN A 72 -7.76 0.52 -5.42
N HIS A 73 -7.17 -0.66 -5.28
CA HIS A 73 -6.20 -1.16 -6.25
C HIS A 73 -6.88 -1.41 -7.60
N GLU A 74 -6.16 -1.27 -8.71
CA GLU A 74 -6.69 -1.53 -10.07
C GLU A 74 -7.32 -2.91 -10.22
N GLU A 75 -6.75 -3.92 -9.61
CA GLU A 75 -7.32 -5.29 -9.61
C GLU A 75 -8.56 -5.44 -8.71
N ARG A 76 -8.84 -4.45 -7.86
CA ARG A 76 -9.99 -4.41 -6.94
C ARG A 76 -10.49 -2.99 -6.76
N PRO A 77 -10.99 -2.36 -7.82
CA PRO A 77 -11.46 -0.97 -7.77
C PRO A 77 -12.71 -0.85 -6.89
N MET A 78 -12.86 0.31 -6.27
CA MET A 78 -13.97 0.62 -5.38
C MET A 78 -14.77 1.82 -5.91
N THR A 79 -16.09 1.76 -5.76
CA THR A 79 -16.90 2.96 -5.96
C THR A 79 -16.59 3.98 -4.86
N LEU A 80 -16.78 5.27 -5.13
CA LEU A 80 -16.58 6.33 -4.14
C LEU A 80 -17.31 6.03 -2.82
N ARG A 81 -18.57 5.55 -2.90
CA ARG A 81 -19.35 5.18 -1.72
C ARG A 81 -18.71 4.05 -0.91
N GLN A 82 -18.20 3.03 -1.58
CA GLN A 82 -17.49 1.93 -0.92
C GLN A 82 -16.19 2.41 -0.27
N LEU A 83 -15.44 3.26 -0.98
CA LEU A 83 -14.16 3.79 -0.48
C LEU A 83 -14.37 4.64 0.78
N VAL A 84 -15.33 5.57 0.76
CA VAL A 84 -15.69 6.40 1.94
C VAL A 84 -16.03 5.52 3.13
N LYS A 85 -16.88 4.51 2.94
CA LYS A 85 -17.27 3.59 4.03
C LYS A 85 -16.08 2.75 4.49
N ALA A 86 -15.24 2.25 3.57
CA ALA A 86 -14.05 1.46 3.91
C ALA A 86 -13.06 2.27 4.76
N VAL A 87 -12.78 3.51 4.37
CA VAL A 87 -11.89 4.40 5.14
C VAL A 87 -12.44 4.65 6.54
N SER A 88 -13.75 4.93 6.67
CA SER A 88 -14.40 5.10 7.98
C SER A 88 -14.25 3.85 8.86
N ARG A 89 -14.54 2.67 8.31
CA ARG A 89 -14.43 1.40 9.03
C ARG A 89 -12.98 1.09 9.45
N ALA A 90 -12.01 1.35 8.57
CA ALA A 90 -10.60 1.18 8.90
C ALA A 90 -10.18 2.09 10.06
N LYS A 91 -10.55 3.37 10.00
CA LYS A 91 -10.26 4.35 11.07
C LYS A 91 -10.87 3.95 12.42
N GLU A 92 -12.13 3.48 12.42
CA GLU A 92 -12.81 3.00 13.63
C GLU A 92 -12.07 1.84 14.33
N LEU A 93 -11.36 1.03 13.55
CA LEU A 93 -10.62 -0.14 14.02
C LEU A 93 -9.11 0.13 14.19
N GLY A 94 -8.67 1.37 13.99
CA GLY A 94 -7.27 1.74 14.10
C GLY A 94 -6.36 1.19 12.99
N LEU A 95 -6.95 0.78 11.85
CA LEU A 95 -6.20 0.29 10.70
C LEU A 95 -5.70 1.45 9.84
N ASN A 96 -4.42 1.42 9.46
CA ASN A 96 -3.87 2.33 8.46
C ASN A 96 -4.54 2.09 7.10
N THR A 97 -4.84 3.18 6.39
CA THR A 97 -5.42 3.10 5.05
C THR A 97 -4.38 3.48 4.01
N ILE A 98 -4.12 2.57 3.07
CA ILE A 98 -3.23 2.75 1.92
C ILE A 98 -4.11 2.76 0.68
N ILE A 99 -4.32 3.92 0.07
CA ILE A 99 -5.25 4.07 -1.05
C ILE A 99 -4.50 4.30 -2.35
N LEU A 100 -4.82 3.53 -3.38
CA LEU A 100 -4.22 3.67 -4.70
C LEU A 100 -5.04 4.62 -5.58
N VAL A 101 -4.35 5.44 -6.36
CA VAL A 101 -4.93 6.42 -7.28
C VAL A 101 -4.15 6.46 -8.59
N ASP A 102 -4.86 6.67 -9.71
CA ASP A 102 -4.28 6.70 -11.06
C ASP A 102 -3.95 8.12 -11.54
N SER A 103 -4.70 9.11 -11.08
CA SER A 103 -4.64 10.50 -11.59
C SER A 103 -4.50 11.53 -10.48
N VAL A 104 -4.15 12.76 -10.87
CA VAL A 104 -4.09 13.92 -9.97
C VAL A 104 -5.49 14.24 -9.41
N GLU A 105 -6.53 14.07 -10.21
CA GLU A 105 -7.92 14.29 -9.82
C GLU A 105 -8.35 13.28 -8.74
N GLU A 106 -8.04 12.01 -8.93
CA GLU A 106 -8.29 10.97 -7.92
C GLU A 106 -7.50 11.23 -6.64
N ALA A 107 -6.24 11.64 -6.77
CA ALA A 107 -5.39 11.98 -5.63
C ALA A 107 -6.02 13.09 -4.77
N LYS A 108 -6.56 14.15 -5.41
CA LYS A 108 -7.28 15.22 -4.71
C LYS A 108 -8.54 14.71 -4.00
N MET A 109 -9.35 13.91 -4.69
CA MET A 109 -10.59 13.36 -4.11
C MET A 109 -10.31 12.46 -2.91
N VAL A 110 -9.29 11.62 -3.02
CA VAL A 110 -8.93 10.68 -1.97
C VAL A 110 -8.26 11.36 -0.78
N ALA A 111 -7.47 12.41 -1.00
CA ALA A 111 -6.82 13.17 0.06
C ALA A 111 -7.83 13.78 1.06
N ILE A 112 -9.04 14.12 0.61
CA ILE A 112 -10.12 14.62 1.48
C ILE A 112 -10.58 13.56 2.50
N LEU A 113 -10.40 12.28 2.19
CA LEU A 113 -10.73 11.18 3.12
C LEU A 113 -9.67 10.99 4.22
N GLU A 114 -8.55 11.73 4.13
CA GLU A 114 -7.44 11.69 5.08
C GLU A 114 -6.91 10.27 5.33
N PRO A 115 -6.50 9.52 4.28
CA PRO A 115 -5.87 8.23 4.48
C PRO A 115 -4.48 8.41 5.10
N THR A 116 -3.92 7.31 5.62
CA THR A 116 -2.54 7.30 6.12
C THR A 116 -1.55 7.48 4.97
N ILE A 117 -1.78 6.76 3.87
CA ILE A 117 -0.89 6.74 2.70
C ILE A 117 -1.75 6.84 1.43
N ILE A 118 -1.26 7.59 0.45
CA ILE A 118 -1.74 7.53 -0.93
C ILE A 118 -0.61 7.00 -1.81
N VAL A 119 -0.88 5.93 -2.56
CA VAL A 119 0.02 5.40 -3.57
C VAL A 119 -0.45 5.88 -4.94
N CYS A 120 0.35 6.71 -5.58
CA CYS A 120 0.10 7.23 -6.93
C CYS A 120 0.67 6.25 -7.95
N GLU A 121 -0.18 5.55 -8.68
CA GLU A 121 0.19 4.49 -9.60
C GLU A 121 -0.61 4.58 -10.90
N GLN A 122 0.05 5.01 -11.99
CA GLN A 122 -0.61 5.07 -13.28
C GLN A 122 -0.89 3.67 -13.80
N THR A 123 -2.16 3.27 -13.86
CA THR A 123 -2.64 1.96 -14.31
C THR A 123 -2.03 1.54 -15.65
N LYS A 124 -1.92 2.45 -16.61
CA LYS A 124 -1.32 2.19 -17.93
C LYS A 124 0.15 1.75 -17.88
N LEU A 125 0.85 1.96 -16.76
CA LEU A 125 2.26 1.60 -16.58
C LEU A 125 2.44 0.30 -15.81
N ILE A 126 1.40 -0.22 -15.16
CA ILE A 126 1.46 -1.48 -14.40
C ILE A 126 1.89 -2.63 -15.32
N GLY A 127 2.89 -3.38 -14.89
CA GLY A 127 3.42 -4.52 -15.65
C GLY A 127 4.30 -4.17 -16.86
N THR A 128 4.39 -2.91 -17.28
CA THR A 128 5.19 -2.50 -18.44
C THR A 128 6.68 -2.36 -18.15
N GLY A 129 7.08 -2.20 -16.90
CA GLY A 129 8.44 -1.88 -16.48
C GLY A 129 8.84 -0.42 -16.76
N LYS A 130 7.87 0.44 -17.03
CA LYS A 130 8.06 1.89 -17.14
C LYS A 130 7.55 2.55 -15.86
N THR A 131 8.32 3.48 -15.32
CA THR A 131 7.93 4.30 -14.16
C THR A 131 7.16 5.53 -14.60
N SER A 132 6.41 6.12 -13.67
CA SER A 132 5.81 7.45 -13.88
C SER A 132 6.88 8.49 -14.11
N ASP A 133 6.57 9.51 -14.91
CA ASP A 133 7.47 10.64 -15.11
C ASP A 133 7.49 11.61 -13.90
N ALA A 134 8.51 12.46 -13.85
CA ALA A 134 8.69 13.40 -12.74
C ALA A 134 7.55 14.44 -12.65
N GLU A 135 6.95 14.81 -13.77
CA GLU A 135 5.84 15.77 -13.81
C GLU A 135 4.61 15.21 -13.08
N TYR A 136 4.24 13.97 -13.37
CA TYR A 136 3.15 13.27 -12.67
C TYR A 136 3.45 13.11 -11.17
N MET A 137 4.68 12.70 -10.82
CA MET A 137 5.08 12.52 -9.41
C MET A 137 4.96 13.83 -8.62
N HIS A 138 5.43 14.93 -9.18
CA HIS A 138 5.33 16.24 -8.54
C HIS A 138 3.88 16.74 -8.46
N ALA A 139 3.11 16.62 -9.54
CA ALA A 139 1.73 17.09 -9.59
C ALA A 139 0.84 16.36 -8.58
N THR A 140 0.94 15.02 -8.49
CA THR A 140 0.17 14.22 -7.52
C THR A 140 0.58 14.54 -6.08
N ARG A 141 1.88 14.61 -5.81
CA ARG A 141 2.38 14.95 -4.48
C ARG A 141 1.92 16.33 -4.03
N GLU A 142 2.09 17.33 -4.88
CA GLU A 142 1.67 18.71 -4.58
C GLU A 142 0.17 18.79 -4.31
N ALA A 143 -0.65 18.15 -5.16
CA ALA A 143 -2.08 18.14 -5.01
C ALA A 143 -2.54 17.51 -3.68
N ILE A 144 -1.90 16.42 -3.24
CA ILE A 144 -2.18 15.78 -1.96
C ILE A 144 -1.75 16.69 -0.79
N LYS A 145 -0.51 17.17 -0.83
CA LYS A 145 0.07 17.95 0.27
C LYS A 145 -0.60 19.31 0.50
N GLN A 146 -1.19 19.90 -0.54
CA GLN A 146 -2.02 21.11 -0.43
C GLN A 146 -3.32 20.85 0.34
N ILE A 147 -3.86 19.63 0.28
CA ILE A 147 -5.09 19.26 1.01
C ILE A 147 -4.76 18.81 2.43
N ASN A 148 -3.84 17.88 2.57
CA ASN A 148 -3.38 17.40 3.88
C ASN A 148 -1.88 17.05 3.84
N PRO A 149 -1.01 17.86 4.46
CA PRO A 149 0.44 17.65 4.45
C PRO A 149 0.89 16.40 5.22
N ASN A 150 0.03 15.82 6.07
CA ASN A 150 0.37 14.65 6.88
C ASN A 150 0.21 13.32 6.12
N ILE A 151 -0.49 13.30 4.98
CA ILE A 151 -0.63 12.09 4.17
C ILE A 151 0.73 11.72 3.58
N ILE A 152 1.16 10.48 3.79
CA ILE A 152 2.38 9.95 3.16
C ILE A 152 2.08 9.66 1.68
N VAL A 153 2.94 10.17 0.79
CA VAL A 153 2.78 10.01 -0.66
C VAL A 153 3.84 9.05 -1.19
N ILE A 154 3.40 7.95 -1.76
CA ILE A 154 4.26 6.94 -2.39
C ILE A 154 4.00 6.94 -3.89
N GLN A 155 5.07 6.87 -4.69
CA GLN A 155 4.98 6.70 -6.13
C GLN A 155 5.16 5.23 -6.50
N GLY A 156 4.11 4.66 -7.07
CA GLY A 156 4.06 3.28 -7.55
C GLY A 156 4.34 3.18 -9.06
N ALA A 157 3.94 2.06 -9.63
CA ALA A 157 4.08 1.64 -11.02
C ALA A 157 5.54 1.44 -11.52
N GLY A 158 5.78 0.27 -12.06
CA GLY A 158 6.96 -0.05 -12.86
C GLY A 158 8.29 -0.13 -12.12
N ASN A 159 8.35 0.12 -10.82
CA ASN A 159 9.58 0.04 -10.04
C ASN A 159 10.11 -1.41 -10.01
N ARG A 160 11.28 -1.64 -10.63
CA ARG A 160 11.92 -2.96 -10.72
C ARG A 160 13.35 -2.98 -10.24
N THR A 161 14.02 -1.85 -10.28
CA THR A 161 15.45 -1.71 -9.95
C THR A 161 15.65 -0.76 -8.78
N ALA A 162 16.81 -0.80 -8.14
CA ALA A 162 17.20 0.16 -7.12
C ALA A 162 17.22 1.60 -7.67
N ASP A 163 17.62 1.77 -8.94
CA ASP A 163 17.62 3.09 -9.59
C ASP A 163 16.20 3.65 -9.77
N ASP A 164 15.21 2.80 -10.10
CA ASP A 164 13.82 3.23 -10.18
C ASP A 164 13.33 3.75 -8.82
N GLN A 165 13.64 3.03 -7.75
CA GLN A 165 13.26 3.40 -6.39
C GLN A 165 13.99 4.67 -5.93
N TYR A 166 15.29 4.77 -6.21
CA TYR A 166 16.06 5.98 -5.94
C TYR A 166 15.48 7.20 -6.67
N ASN A 167 15.11 7.03 -7.94
CA ASN A 167 14.50 8.10 -8.74
C ASN A 167 13.12 8.51 -8.19
N ALA A 168 12.29 7.57 -7.73
CA ALA A 168 11.02 7.89 -7.08
C ALA A 168 11.24 8.76 -5.83
N ILE A 169 12.13 8.36 -4.93
CA ILE A 169 12.48 9.14 -3.73
C ILE A 169 13.05 10.50 -4.09
N LYS A 170 13.96 10.57 -5.06
CA LYS A 170 14.56 11.83 -5.53
C LYS A 170 13.51 12.80 -6.08
N ASN A 171 12.43 12.30 -6.67
CA ASN A 171 11.30 13.10 -7.17
C ASN A 171 10.22 13.34 -6.11
N GLY A 172 10.51 13.12 -4.82
CA GLY A 172 9.68 13.51 -3.70
C GLY A 172 8.72 12.44 -3.19
N SER A 173 8.86 11.18 -3.63
CA SER A 173 8.16 10.07 -2.98
C SER A 173 8.67 9.88 -1.56
N GLU A 174 7.76 9.63 -0.62
CA GLU A 174 8.11 9.40 0.79
C GLU A 174 8.27 7.90 1.11
N GLY A 175 8.21 7.07 0.09
CA GLY A 175 8.47 5.64 0.12
C GLY A 175 8.53 5.08 -1.28
N SER A 176 8.96 3.85 -1.41
CA SER A 176 8.98 3.13 -2.68
C SER A 176 8.72 1.66 -2.46
N GLY A 177 8.27 0.96 -3.48
CA GLY A 177 7.98 -0.46 -3.38
C GLY A 177 7.90 -1.15 -4.73
N ALA A 178 7.93 -2.46 -4.67
CA ALA A 178 7.74 -3.31 -5.83
C ALA A 178 6.99 -4.59 -5.44
N SER A 179 6.21 -5.13 -6.36
CA SER A 179 5.57 -6.44 -6.22
C SER A 179 6.25 -7.47 -7.12
N SER A 180 5.92 -7.48 -8.40
CA SER A 180 6.47 -8.44 -9.36
C SER A 180 8.00 -8.36 -9.48
N GLY A 181 8.58 -7.17 -9.32
CA GLY A 181 10.02 -6.97 -9.33
C GLY A 181 10.76 -7.74 -8.23
N ILE A 182 10.09 -8.04 -7.12
CA ILE A 182 10.63 -8.83 -6.00
C ILE A 182 10.19 -10.28 -6.12
N PHE A 183 8.87 -10.53 -6.15
CA PHE A 183 8.33 -11.89 -6.05
C PHE A 183 8.62 -12.79 -7.25
N LEU A 184 8.86 -12.22 -8.45
CA LEU A 184 9.22 -12.94 -9.66
C LEU A 184 10.73 -12.93 -9.93
N ALA A 185 11.55 -12.38 -9.04
CA ALA A 185 12.99 -12.43 -9.16
C ALA A 185 13.51 -13.86 -8.96
N GLU A 186 14.63 -14.21 -9.60
CA GLU A 186 15.29 -15.50 -9.42
C GLU A 186 15.67 -15.75 -7.95
N ASP A 187 16.13 -14.70 -7.26
CA ASP A 187 16.34 -14.67 -5.82
C ASP A 187 15.64 -13.44 -5.18
N PRO A 188 14.42 -13.61 -4.66
CA PRO A 188 13.69 -12.53 -4.01
C PRO A 188 14.40 -11.93 -2.80
N LYS A 189 15.21 -12.72 -2.06
CA LYS A 189 15.94 -12.22 -0.88
C LYS A 189 17.07 -11.27 -1.27
N THR A 190 17.84 -11.61 -2.30
CA THR A 190 18.84 -10.69 -2.85
C THR A 190 18.20 -9.45 -3.44
N LYS A 191 16.99 -9.59 -4.01
CA LYS A 191 16.29 -8.48 -4.64
C LYS A 191 15.72 -7.46 -3.63
N ILE A 192 15.33 -7.89 -2.45
CA ILE A 192 14.76 -7.02 -1.42
C ILE A 192 15.85 -6.30 -0.60
N LYS A 193 17.07 -6.84 -0.59
CA LYS A 193 18.23 -6.24 0.03
C LYS A 193 18.83 -5.13 -0.84
#